data_4de62e09767571d8faa5f5d97085581c
#
_entry.id   4de62e09767571d8faa5f5d97085581c
#
_cell.length_a   1.000
_cell.length_b   1.000
_cell.length_c   1.000
_cell.angle_alpha   90.00
_cell.angle_beta   90.00
_cell.angle_gamma   90.00
#
_symmetry.space_group_name_H-M   'P 1'
#
loop_
_entity.id
_entity.type
_entity.pdbx_description
1 polymer ?
#
loop_
_entity_poly.entity_id
_entity_poly.type
_entity_poly.pdbx_seq_one_letter_code
_entity_poly.pdbx_strand_id
1 'polypeptide(L)'
;MYIGIDHGTTSLRFAADNGKRFKMSREAAKEFTIENLQKLGPVEDIAGIALCYSMGDNFTQITPVDKLKNRGVITRDGAGEHIGGGTRVFDAVRESGIPAIAIPGIHRGSDTDPRFKIYSHQTSPEKLGIAYLVSETLGDTFIVSDISSNTVSLLIANGKVIGAFDACVFAPGTRHGALDVDAIRKVDAGEITANEAFTTAGVMYHLEEKYQNPTVAMWAAMECASLSLLAPDASIALAGSLAPELAEEISALLQKPVI
;
A
#
# COMPACT_ATOMS: atom_id res chain seq x y z
N MET A 1 -5.54 -0.26 -24.88
CA MET A 1 -4.66 -0.76 -23.80
C MET A 1 -4.94 0.05 -22.54
N TYR A 2 -5.12 -0.61 -21.39
CA TYR A 2 -5.23 0.03 -20.08
C TYR A 2 -3.96 -0.20 -19.27
N ILE A 3 -3.54 0.79 -18.50
CA ILE A 3 -2.31 0.74 -17.71
C ILE A 3 -2.61 1.00 -16.24
N GLY A 4 -2.05 0.16 -15.37
CA GLY A 4 -1.99 0.38 -13.92
C GLY A 4 -0.60 0.87 -13.52
N ILE A 5 -0.56 1.89 -12.64
CA ILE A 5 0.69 2.45 -12.09
C ILE A 5 0.64 2.39 -10.57
N ASP A 6 1.60 1.68 -9.99
CA ASP A 6 1.79 1.54 -8.55
C ASP A 6 3.01 2.35 -8.07
N HIS A 7 2.82 3.15 -7.03
CA HIS A 7 3.85 3.95 -6.37
C HIS A 7 4.47 3.21 -5.17
N GLY A 8 5.21 2.14 -5.43
CA GLY A 8 5.89 1.41 -4.37
C GLY A 8 6.99 2.22 -3.68
N THR A 9 7.38 1.81 -2.48
CA THR A 9 8.38 2.50 -1.64
C THR A 9 9.75 2.63 -2.31
N THR A 10 10.20 1.57 -3.00
CA THR A 10 11.53 1.53 -3.63
C THR A 10 11.49 1.77 -5.14
N SER A 11 10.38 1.49 -5.78
CA SER A 11 10.21 1.60 -7.23
C SER A 11 8.76 1.82 -7.60
N LEU A 12 8.54 2.45 -8.74
CA LEU A 12 7.25 2.50 -9.40
C LEU A 12 7.11 1.28 -10.30
N ARG A 13 5.91 0.71 -10.35
CA ARG A 13 5.59 -0.44 -11.16
C ARG A 13 4.49 -0.08 -12.15
N PHE A 14 4.65 -0.58 -13.36
CA PHE A 14 3.77 -0.30 -14.50
C PHE A 14 3.35 -1.62 -15.10
N ALA A 15 2.06 -1.80 -15.30
CA ALA A 15 1.50 -2.99 -15.91
C ALA A 15 0.37 -2.62 -16.88
N ALA A 16 0.26 -3.35 -17.98
CA ALA A 16 -0.80 -3.20 -18.95
C ALA A 16 -1.65 -4.46 -19.05
N ASP A 17 -2.89 -4.30 -19.51
CA ASP A 17 -3.86 -5.38 -19.74
C ASP A 17 -3.43 -6.40 -20.79
N ASN A 18 -2.40 -6.07 -21.59
CA ASN A 18 -1.75 -7.00 -22.53
C ASN A 18 -0.70 -7.93 -21.87
N GLY A 19 -0.56 -7.88 -20.54
CA GLY A 19 0.37 -8.68 -19.74
C GLY A 19 1.80 -8.13 -19.65
N LYS A 20 2.14 -7.08 -20.39
CA LYS A 20 3.46 -6.43 -20.28
C LYS A 20 3.56 -5.64 -18.98
N ARG A 21 4.76 -5.62 -18.43
CA ARG A 21 5.05 -4.89 -17.19
C ARG A 21 6.52 -4.46 -17.15
N PHE A 22 6.79 -3.36 -16.46
CA PHE A 22 8.14 -2.94 -16.09
C PHE A 22 8.14 -2.23 -14.75
N LYS A 23 9.31 -2.05 -14.18
CA LYS A 23 9.54 -1.24 -12.98
C LYS A 23 10.61 -0.20 -13.24
N MET A 24 10.54 0.90 -12.51
CA MET A 24 11.47 2.01 -12.56
C MET A 24 11.83 2.42 -11.12
N SER A 25 13.11 2.66 -10.84
CA SER A 25 13.50 3.19 -9.52
C SER A 25 12.89 4.58 -9.31
N ARG A 26 12.69 4.99 -8.06
CA ARG A 26 12.19 6.34 -7.76
C ARG A 26 13.10 7.43 -8.31
N GLU A 27 14.40 7.20 -8.31
CA GLU A 27 15.38 8.14 -8.88
C GLU A 27 15.22 8.28 -10.40
N ALA A 28 15.19 7.16 -11.12
CA ALA A 28 14.97 7.18 -12.57
C ALA A 28 13.61 7.78 -12.95
N ALA A 29 12.61 7.65 -12.09
CA ALA A 29 11.28 8.20 -12.33
C ALA A 29 11.21 9.73 -12.18
N LYS A 30 12.23 10.39 -11.66
CA LYS A 30 12.34 11.87 -11.68
C LYS A 30 12.41 12.43 -13.12
N GLU A 31 12.92 11.62 -14.05
CA GLU A 31 13.01 11.93 -15.47
C GLU A 31 11.89 11.27 -16.31
N PHE A 32 10.83 10.80 -15.66
CA PHE A 32 9.74 10.11 -16.34
C PHE A 32 9.02 11.05 -17.32
N THR A 33 8.77 10.52 -18.51
CA THR A 33 7.88 11.11 -19.51
C THR A 33 6.87 10.05 -19.97
N ILE A 34 5.79 10.48 -20.61
CA ILE A 34 4.74 9.57 -21.05
C ILE A 34 5.24 8.53 -22.08
N GLU A 35 6.27 8.87 -22.84
CA GLU A 35 6.92 8.00 -23.82
C GLU A 35 7.56 6.76 -23.16
N ASN A 36 7.88 6.81 -21.87
CA ASN A 36 8.38 5.63 -21.16
C ASN A 36 7.36 4.49 -21.14
N LEU A 37 6.06 4.78 -21.32
CA LEU A 37 5.00 3.80 -21.43
C LEU A 37 5.05 2.98 -22.73
N GLN A 38 5.82 3.38 -23.73
CA GLN A 38 6.07 2.62 -24.96
C GLN A 38 6.65 1.22 -24.66
N LYS A 39 7.27 1.03 -23.50
CA LYS A 39 7.69 -0.30 -23.02
C LYS A 39 6.53 -1.29 -22.88
N LEU A 40 5.31 -0.79 -22.69
CA LEU A 40 4.09 -1.59 -22.59
C LEU A 40 3.37 -1.75 -23.93
N GLY A 41 3.48 -0.75 -24.79
CA GLY A 41 2.85 -0.68 -26.13
C GLY A 41 2.84 0.74 -26.66
N PRO A 42 2.32 0.97 -27.88
CA PRO A 42 2.22 2.30 -28.45
C PRO A 42 1.43 3.23 -27.52
N VAL A 43 1.94 4.46 -27.32
CA VAL A 43 1.29 5.45 -26.44
C VAL A 43 -0.09 5.85 -26.97
N GLU A 44 -0.23 5.93 -28.28
CA GLU A 44 -1.48 6.24 -28.99
C GLU A 44 -2.59 5.20 -28.75
N ASP A 45 -2.22 3.97 -28.36
CA ASP A 45 -3.17 2.89 -28.08
C ASP A 45 -3.64 2.88 -26.59
N ILE A 46 -3.13 3.80 -25.75
CA ILE A 46 -3.51 3.87 -24.34
C ILE A 46 -4.91 4.46 -24.23
N ALA A 47 -5.88 3.61 -23.85
CA ALA A 47 -7.26 4.01 -23.65
C ALA A 47 -7.52 4.61 -22.25
N GLY A 48 -6.68 4.27 -21.26
CA GLY A 48 -6.81 4.81 -19.92
C GLY A 48 -5.71 4.35 -18.97
N ILE A 49 -5.49 5.14 -17.94
CA ILE A 49 -4.49 4.89 -16.89
C ILE A 49 -5.18 4.93 -15.53
N ALA A 50 -4.94 3.90 -14.70
CA ALA A 50 -5.28 3.90 -13.29
C ALA A 50 -3.99 4.03 -12.47
N LEU A 51 -3.92 5.00 -11.58
CA LEU A 51 -2.75 5.17 -10.74
C LEU A 51 -3.07 5.21 -9.25
N CYS A 52 -2.23 4.57 -8.48
CA CYS A 52 -2.15 4.68 -7.05
C CYS A 52 -1.12 5.76 -6.73
N TYR A 53 -1.56 6.87 -6.13
CA TYR A 53 -0.66 7.89 -5.62
C TYR A 53 -0.70 7.87 -4.11
N SER A 54 0.43 7.61 -3.48
CA SER A 54 0.57 7.10 -2.12
C SER A 54 -0.01 7.98 -1.00
N MET A 55 -0.37 9.21 -1.24
CA MET A 55 -0.90 10.12 -0.21
C MET A 55 -2.33 10.58 -0.52
N GLY A 56 -3.13 9.69 -1.12
CA GLY A 56 -4.50 9.97 -1.53
C GLY A 56 -5.50 10.07 -0.36
N ASP A 57 -5.25 10.96 0.59
CA ASP A 57 -6.04 11.16 1.82
C ASP A 57 -7.05 12.33 1.72
N ASN A 58 -7.05 13.07 0.60
CA ASN A 58 -7.97 14.18 0.34
C ASN A 58 -9.13 13.81 -0.61
N PHE A 59 -9.31 12.55 -0.91
CA PHE A 59 -10.44 12.05 -1.69
C PHE A 59 -10.77 10.61 -1.27
N THR A 60 -12.03 10.20 -1.41
CA THR A 60 -12.56 8.93 -0.90
C THR A 60 -13.16 8.04 -1.97
N GLN A 61 -13.14 8.49 -3.21
CA GLN A 61 -13.71 7.79 -4.37
C GLN A 61 -12.72 7.85 -5.52
N ILE A 62 -12.75 6.85 -6.42
CA ILE A 62 -11.99 6.90 -7.65
C ILE A 62 -12.30 8.20 -8.39
N THR A 63 -11.28 8.99 -8.65
CA THR A 63 -11.42 10.36 -9.16
C THR A 63 -10.55 10.56 -10.40
N PRO A 64 -11.07 11.21 -11.46
CA PRO A 64 -10.24 11.63 -12.59
C PRO A 64 -9.07 12.51 -12.13
N VAL A 65 -7.89 12.23 -12.66
CA VAL A 65 -6.63 12.88 -12.24
C VAL A 65 -6.65 14.38 -12.45
N ASP A 66 -7.31 14.86 -13.51
CA ASP A 66 -7.48 16.28 -13.83
C ASP A 66 -8.34 17.05 -12.81
N LYS A 67 -9.20 16.34 -12.08
CA LYS A 67 -10.07 16.90 -11.03
C LYS A 67 -9.43 16.91 -9.64
N LEU A 68 -8.31 16.23 -9.45
CA LEU A 68 -7.64 16.16 -8.16
C LEU A 68 -6.89 17.47 -7.85
N LYS A 69 -7.30 18.14 -6.78
CA LYS A 69 -6.54 19.25 -6.20
C LYS A 69 -5.34 18.69 -5.44
N ASN A 70 -4.20 19.39 -5.56
CA ASN A 70 -2.96 19.04 -4.85
C ASN A 70 -2.61 17.52 -4.94
N ARG A 71 -2.82 16.89 -6.11
CA ARG A 71 -2.61 15.45 -6.35
C ARG A 71 -3.34 14.52 -5.36
N GLY A 72 -4.40 14.99 -4.69
CA GLY A 72 -5.11 14.24 -3.67
C GLY A 72 -4.45 14.24 -2.28
N VAL A 73 -3.52 15.15 -2.02
CA VAL A 73 -2.81 15.27 -0.73
C VAL A 73 -3.41 16.41 0.10
N ILE A 74 -3.62 16.18 1.41
CA ILE A 74 -4.17 17.21 2.33
C ILE A 74 -3.15 18.32 2.55
N THR A 75 -1.91 17.98 2.87
CA THR A 75 -0.84 18.94 3.14
C THR A 75 0.38 18.65 2.28
N ARG A 76 1.24 19.62 2.14
CA ARG A 76 2.57 19.41 1.53
C ARG A 76 3.61 18.94 2.54
N ASP A 77 3.30 19.08 3.82
CA ASP A 77 4.14 18.66 4.93
C ASP A 77 3.78 17.21 5.28
N GLY A 78 4.75 16.36 5.40
CA GLY A 78 4.53 14.96 5.76
C GLY A 78 5.44 13.97 5.02
N ALA A 79 5.12 12.70 5.15
CA ALA A 79 5.90 11.62 4.56
C ALA A 79 5.92 11.70 3.02
N GLY A 80 7.12 11.71 2.45
CA GLY A 80 7.34 11.64 1.01
C GLY A 80 7.90 12.92 0.39
N GLU A 81 8.61 12.76 -0.71
CA GLU A 81 9.17 13.87 -1.48
C GLU A 81 8.11 14.45 -2.42
N HIS A 82 7.79 15.74 -2.29
CA HIS A 82 6.88 16.45 -3.18
C HIS A 82 7.42 16.63 -4.60
N ILE A 83 8.71 16.41 -4.80
CA ILE A 83 9.42 16.55 -6.07
C ILE A 83 10.07 15.22 -6.49
N GLY A 84 9.62 14.11 -5.92
CA GLY A 84 10.16 12.78 -6.22
C GLY A 84 9.60 12.18 -7.51
N GLY A 85 10.14 11.00 -7.88
CA GLY A 85 9.73 10.29 -9.09
C GLY A 85 8.23 9.98 -9.15
N GLY A 86 7.59 9.70 -8.02
CA GLY A 86 6.13 9.50 -7.97
C GLY A 86 5.35 10.74 -8.38
N THR A 87 5.75 11.90 -7.91
CA THR A 87 5.16 13.19 -8.28
C THR A 87 5.33 13.46 -9.77
N ARG A 88 6.53 13.19 -10.31
CA ARG A 88 6.80 13.39 -11.74
C ARG A 88 5.92 12.49 -12.61
N VAL A 89 5.76 11.22 -12.23
CA VAL A 89 4.89 10.29 -12.97
C VAL A 89 3.44 10.75 -12.93
N PHE A 90 2.93 11.17 -11.77
CA PHE A 90 1.58 11.70 -11.65
C PHE A 90 1.37 12.91 -12.57
N ASP A 91 2.30 13.87 -12.53
CA ASP A 91 2.19 15.08 -13.35
C ASP A 91 2.28 14.78 -14.84
N ALA A 92 3.19 13.89 -15.26
CA ALA A 92 3.31 13.49 -16.66
C ALA A 92 2.05 12.81 -17.19
N VAL A 93 1.41 11.94 -16.36
CA VAL A 93 0.12 11.32 -16.70
C VAL A 93 -0.96 12.39 -16.84
N ARG A 94 -1.06 13.32 -15.91
CA ARG A 94 -2.04 14.42 -15.98
C ARG A 94 -1.83 15.32 -17.18
N GLU A 95 -0.58 15.66 -17.50
CA GLU A 95 -0.20 16.54 -18.61
C GLU A 95 -0.40 15.88 -19.99
N SER A 96 -0.37 14.54 -20.06
CA SER A 96 -0.54 13.80 -21.31
C SER A 96 -1.92 13.93 -21.94
N GLY A 97 -2.94 14.27 -21.16
CA GLY A 97 -4.32 14.31 -21.60
C GLY A 97 -4.95 12.92 -21.83
N ILE A 98 -4.22 11.83 -21.59
CA ILE A 98 -4.77 10.47 -21.62
C ILE A 98 -5.79 10.33 -20.47
N PRO A 99 -6.99 9.76 -20.70
CA PRO A 99 -7.95 9.53 -19.63
C PRO A 99 -7.29 8.78 -18.45
N ALA A 100 -7.26 9.39 -17.28
CA ALA A 100 -6.60 8.82 -16.13
C ALA A 100 -7.43 9.00 -14.85
N ILE A 101 -7.43 7.98 -14.00
CA ILE A 101 -8.06 7.98 -12.68
C ILE A 101 -7.03 7.73 -11.59
N ALA A 102 -7.24 8.31 -10.42
CA ALA A 102 -6.53 7.98 -9.22
C ALA A 102 -7.41 7.15 -8.28
N ILE A 103 -6.81 6.14 -7.68
CA ILE A 103 -7.43 5.28 -6.67
C ILE A 103 -7.08 5.88 -5.31
N PRO A 104 -8.08 6.14 -4.42
CA PRO A 104 -7.82 6.67 -3.09
C PRO A 104 -7.17 5.62 -2.18
N GLY A 105 -6.42 6.08 -1.18
CA GLY A 105 -6.14 5.28 0.00
C GLY A 105 -7.38 5.18 0.91
N ILE A 106 -7.29 4.34 1.93
CA ILE A 106 -8.30 4.27 2.99
C ILE A 106 -7.80 5.08 4.17
N HIS A 107 -8.62 6.02 4.60
CA HIS A 107 -8.29 6.96 5.64
C HIS A 107 -9.54 7.34 6.48
N ARG A 108 -9.37 8.20 7.47
CA ARG A 108 -10.45 8.61 8.39
C ARG A 108 -11.73 9.12 7.68
N GLY A 109 -11.60 9.69 6.49
CA GLY A 109 -12.73 10.18 5.69
C GLY A 109 -13.44 9.09 4.86
N SER A 110 -12.86 7.90 4.75
CA SER A 110 -13.40 6.81 3.95
C SER A 110 -14.62 6.16 4.60
N ASP A 111 -15.44 5.49 3.80
CA ASP A 111 -16.63 4.75 4.27
C ASP A 111 -16.21 3.38 4.82
N THR A 112 -15.64 3.39 6.03
CA THR A 112 -15.22 2.23 6.80
C THR A 112 -15.98 2.14 8.12
N ASP A 113 -15.82 1.05 8.85
CA ASP A 113 -16.35 0.95 10.21
C ASP A 113 -15.87 2.14 11.06
N PRO A 114 -16.76 2.88 11.74
CA PRO A 114 -16.40 4.06 12.49
C PRO A 114 -15.29 3.86 13.53
N ARG A 115 -15.11 2.65 14.04
CA ARG A 115 -14.07 2.31 15.02
C ARG A 115 -12.65 2.39 14.46
N PHE A 116 -12.48 2.21 13.15
CA PHE A 116 -11.19 2.39 12.47
C PHE A 116 -10.84 3.86 12.21
N LYS A 117 -11.81 4.77 12.32
CA LYS A 117 -11.59 6.22 12.08
C LYS A 117 -10.74 6.91 13.16
N ILE A 118 -10.33 6.17 14.19
CA ILE A 118 -9.30 6.62 15.14
C ILE A 118 -7.96 6.91 14.42
N TYR A 119 -7.68 6.15 13.35
CA TYR A 119 -6.48 6.34 12.55
C TYR A 119 -6.73 7.31 11.38
N SER A 120 -5.80 8.23 11.16
CA SER A 120 -5.86 9.16 10.02
C SER A 120 -5.62 8.46 8.68
N HIS A 121 -4.80 7.44 8.68
CA HIS A 121 -4.47 6.58 7.54
C HIS A 121 -4.65 5.12 7.94
N GLN A 122 -5.24 4.30 7.08
CA GLN A 122 -5.50 2.88 7.31
C GLN A 122 -4.79 2.00 6.28
N THR A 123 -4.77 2.39 5.01
CA THR A 123 -4.00 1.70 3.98
C THR A 123 -3.80 2.56 2.74
N SER A 124 -2.72 2.33 2.06
CA SER A 124 -2.39 2.95 0.78
C SER A 124 -3.19 2.33 -0.38
N PRO A 125 -3.38 3.08 -1.49
CA PRO A 125 -4.30 2.69 -2.56
C PRO A 125 -3.92 1.41 -3.30
N GLU A 126 -2.63 1.05 -3.36
CA GLU A 126 -2.21 -0.18 -4.03
C GLU A 126 -2.73 -1.45 -3.33
N LYS A 127 -3.03 -1.38 -2.03
CA LYS A 127 -3.61 -2.52 -1.31
C LYS A 127 -5.05 -2.79 -1.73
N LEU A 128 -5.77 -1.75 -2.18
CA LEU A 128 -7.10 -1.95 -2.78
C LEU A 128 -7.03 -2.69 -4.11
N GLY A 129 -5.97 -2.48 -4.89
CA GLY A 129 -5.72 -3.27 -6.10
C GLY A 129 -5.48 -4.75 -5.80
N ILE A 130 -4.72 -5.04 -4.73
CA ILE A 130 -4.52 -6.42 -4.25
C ILE A 130 -5.85 -7.00 -3.77
N ALA A 131 -6.62 -6.28 -2.96
CA ALA A 131 -7.92 -6.73 -2.47
C ALA A 131 -8.90 -7.01 -3.62
N TYR A 132 -8.92 -6.17 -4.66
CA TYR A 132 -9.73 -6.41 -5.84
C TYR A 132 -9.32 -7.73 -6.54
N LEU A 133 -8.03 -7.96 -6.75
CA LEU A 133 -7.55 -9.21 -7.33
C LEU A 133 -7.93 -10.44 -6.50
N VAL A 134 -7.82 -10.34 -5.17
CA VAL A 134 -8.20 -11.42 -4.25
C VAL A 134 -9.71 -11.68 -4.32
N SER A 135 -10.54 -10.65 -4.48
CA SER A 135 -11.99 -10.78 -4.58
C SER A 135 -12.44 -11.62 -5.77
N GLU A 136 -11.69 -11.63 -6.86
CA GLU A 136 -11.96 -12.46 -8.05
C GLU A 136 -11.88 -13.97 -7.73
N THR A 137 -11.16 -14.33 -6.68
CA THR A 137 -10.96 -15.74 -6.27
C THR A 137 -11.75 -16.10 -5.02
N LEU A 138 -11.79 -15.22 -4.02
CA LEU A 138 -12.35 -15.51 -2.71
C LEU A 138 -13.76 -14.92 -2.50
N GLY A 139 -14.27 -14.16 -3.47
CA GLY A 139 -15.58 -13.50 -3.36
C GLY A 139 -15.49 -12.20 -2.55
N ASP A 140 -16.53 -11.91 -1.78
CA ASP A 140 -16.79 -10.59 -1.21
C ASP A 140 -16.43 -10.44 0.27
N THR A 141 -15.95 -11.53 0.92
CA THR A 141 -15.65 -11.51 2.37
C THR A 141 -14.36 -12.26 2.66
N PHE A 142 -13.29 -11.50 2.91
CA PHE A 142 -11.95 -12.01 3.17
C PHE A 142 -11.07 -10.98 3.88
N ILE A 143 -9.97 -11.46 4.45
CA ILE A 143 -8.85 -10.65 4.91
C ILE A 143 -7.70 -10.83 3.92
N VAL A 144 -7.04 -9.75 3.54
CA VAL A 144 -5.77 -9.83 2.80
C VAL A 144 -4.68 -9.14 3.59
N SER A 145 -3.54 -9.82 3.75
CA SER A 145 -2.33 -9.30 4.38
C SER A 145 -1.21 -9.24 3.35
N ASP A 146 -0.75 -8.04 3.05
CA ASP A 146 0.42 -7.80 2.19
C ASP A 146 1.66 -7.64 3.06
N ILE A 147 2.57 -8.61 2.95
CA ILE A 147 3.74 -8.76 3.81
C ILE A 147 5.02 -8.55 2.98
N SER A 148 5.69 -7.43 3.23
CA SER A 148 6.89 -7.05 2.47
C SER A 148 7.79 -6.10 3.29
N SER A 149 8.23 -4.95 2.74
CA SER A 149 8.86 -3.88 3.52
C SER A 149 7.91 -3.30 4.58
N ASN A 150 6.62 -3.30 4.29
CA ASN A 150 5.51 -3.07 5.21
C ASN A 150 4.75 -4.39 5.43
N THR A 151 4.03 -4.47 6.55
CA THR A 151 2.89 -5.38 6.70
C THR A 151 1.63 -4.53 6.72
N VAL A 152 0.66 -4.87 5.88
CA VAL A 152 -0.62 -4.16 5.80
C VAL A 152 -1.74 -5.18 5.63
N SER A 153 -2.67 -5.21 6.57
CA SER A 153 -3.80 -6.13 6.52
C SER A 153 -5.11 -5.38 6.46
N LEU A 154 -6.02 -5.81 5.58
CA LEU A 154 -7.34 -5.21 5.43
C LEU A 154 -8.43 -6.27 5.38
N LEU A 155 -9.58 -5.92 5.96
CA LEU A 155 -10.78 -6.73 5.96
C LEU A 155 -11.76 -6.19 4.91
N ILE A 156 -12.16 -7.07 4.03
CA ILE A 156 -13.30 -6.88 3.12
C ILE A 156 -14.46 -7.73 3.65
N ALA A 157 -15.64 -7.16 3.77
CA ALA A 157 -16.85 -7.91 4.10
C ALA A 157 -18.04 -7.37 3.27
N ASN A 158 -18.77 -8.29 2.64
CA ASN A 158 -19.86 -7.97 1.72
C ASN A 158 -19.44 -6.97 0.64
N GLY A 159 -18.25 -7.15 0.07
CA GLY A 159 -17.67 -6.30 -0.98
C GLY A 159 -17.25 -4.89 -0.54
N LYS A 160 -17.18 -4.62 0.78
CA LYS A 160 -16.78 -3.32 1.33
C LYS A 160 -15.54 -3.43 2.18
N VAL A 161 -14.69 -2.43 2.12
CA VAL A 161 -13.57 -2.28 3.06
C VAL A 161 -14.14 -1.93 4.43
N ILE A 162 -13.98 -2.81 5.40
CA ILE A 162 -14.40 -2.59 6.80
C ILE A 162 -13.36 -1.75 7.53
N GLY A 163 -12.09 -2.04 7.31
CA GLY A 163 -10.96 -1.33 7.89
C GLY A 163 -9.64 -2.01 7.55
N ALA A 164 -8.56 -1.36 7.91
CA ALA A 164 -7.22 -1.88 7.70
C ALA A 164 -6.25 -1.43 8.79
N PHE A 165 -5.17 -2.19 8.94
CA PHE A 165 -4.00 -1.82 9.73
C PHE A 165 -2.80 -1.64 8.79
N ASP A 166 -2.17 -0.48 8.84
CA ASP A 166 -0.89 -0.21 8.17
C ASP A 166 0.27 -0.38 9.16
N ALA A 167 1.47 -0.62 8.65
CA ALA A 167 2.67 -0.84 9.45
C ALA A 167 2.97 0.27 10.47
N CYS A 168 2.45 1.48 10.28
CA CYS A 168 2.61 2.58 11.23
C CYS A 168 1.78 2.41 12.51
N VAL A 169 0.87 1.43 12.58
CA VAL A 169 -0.02 1.26 13.74
C VAL A 169 0.00 -0.13 14.35
N PHE A 170 0.46 -1.17 13.63
CA PHE A 170 0.43 -2.52 14.18
C PHE A 170 1.63 -3.38 13.73
N ALA A 171 1.45 -4.29 12.75
CA ALA A 171 2.48 -5.26 12.39
C ALA A 171 3.64 -4.62 11.63
N PRO A 172 4.90 -4.84 12.07
CA PRO A 172 6.05 -4.38 11.32
C PRO A 172 6.24 -5.21 10.04
N GLY A 173 6.81 -4.58 9.02
CA GLY A 173 7.41 -5.28 7.90
C GLY A 173 8.92 -5.43 8.08
N THR A 174 9.64 -5.72 6.99
CA THR A 174 11.10 -5.81 7.10
C THR A 174 11.75 -4.46 7.42
N ARG A 175 11.20 -3.35 6.91
CA ARG A 175 11.78 -2.00 7.02
C ARG A 175 10.94 -1.04 7.84
N HIS A 176 9.64 -1.10 7.73
CA HIS A 176 8.71 -0.15 8.33
C HIS A 176 7.99 -0.75 9.52
N GLY A 177 7.63 0.10 10.47
CA GLY A 177 6.88 -0.31 11.66
C GLY A 177 6.33 0.90 12.41
N ALA A 178 5.63 0.63 13.49
CA ALA A 178 5.12 1.67 14.39
C ALA A 178 6.28 2.39 15.10
N LEU A 179 6.06 3.65 15.44
CA LEU A 179 7.00 4.38 16.30
C LEU A 179 6.83 3.90 17.75
N ASP A 180 7.88 3.30 18.29
CA ASP A 180 7.93 2.97 19.70
C ASP A 180 8.30 4.21 20.56
N VAL A 181 8.37 4.03 21.88
CA VAL A 181 8.64 5.13 22.80
C VAL A 181 10.00 5.79 22.56
N ASP A 182 11.03 5.03 22.19
CA ASP A 182 12.35 5.59 21.92
C ASP A 182 12.37 6.38 20.60
N ALA A 183 11.71 5.87 19.57
CA ALA A 183 11.53 6.60 18.32
C ALA A 183 10.77 7.91 18.52
N ILE A 184 9.68 7.90 19.32
CA ILE A 184 8.91 9.10 19.66
C ILE A 184 9.80 10.12 20.36
N ARG A 185 10.61 9.71 21.35
CA ARG A 185 11.54 10.59 22.08
C ARG A 185 12.59 11.23 21.16
N LYS A 186 13.18 10.45 20.24
CA LYS A 186 14.15 10.97 19.28
C LYS A 186 13.56 11.97 18.31
N VAL A 187 12.32 11.72 17.87
CA VAL A 187 11.59 12.66 17.01
C VAL A 187 11.29 13.96 17.78
N ASP A 188 10.81 13.86 19.02
CA ASP A 188 10.50 15.03 19.86
C ASP A 188 11.76 15.84 20.18
N ALA A 189 12.90 15.19 20.37
CA ALA A 189 14.20 15.82 20.57
C ALA A 189 14.79 16.43 19.28
N GLY A 190 14.20 16.19 18.11
CA GLY A 190 14.74 16.64 16.82
C GLY A 190 16.00 15.88 16.36
N GLU A 191 16.27 14.71 16.93
CA GLU A 191 17.42 13.87 16.56
C GLU A 191 17.20 13.14 15.23
N ILE A 192 15.95 12.73 14.96
CA ILE A 192 15.53 12.10 13.71
C ILE A 192 14.18 12.67 13.27
N THR A 193 13.85 12.52 12.00
CA THR A 193 12.51 12.84 11.49
C THR A 193 11.54 11.70 11.78
N ALA A 194 10.23 11.98 11.83
CA ALA A 194 9.21 10.95 11.94
C ALA A 194 9.27 9.94 10.77
N ASN A 195 9.64 10.41 9.57
CA ASN A 195 9.80 9.55 8.40
C ASN A 195 11.00 8.59 8.56
N GLU A 196 12.14 9.05 9.07
CA GLU A 196 13.28 8.18 9.39
C GLU A 196 12.90 7.17 10.45
N ALA A 197 12.23 7.60 11.53
CA ALA A 197 11.74 6.69 12.57
C ALA A 197 10.85 5.58 11.98
N PHE A 198 9.87 5.94 11.16
CA PHE A 198 8.97 4.98 10.51
C PHE A 198 9.72 4.02 9.58
N THR A 199 10.61 4.54 8.74
CA THR A 199 11.30 3.75 7.71
C THR A 199 12.42 2.86 8.24
N THR A 200 12.77 3.00 9.53
CA THR A 200 13.75 2.18 10.23
C THR A 200 13.16 1.41 11.42
N ALA A 201 11.84 1.36 11.55
CA ALA A 201 11.15 0.64 12.63
C ALA A 201 10.89 -0.85 12.32
N GLY A 202 11.28 -1.34 11.14
CA GLY A 202 11.09 -2.73 10.75
C GLY A 202 12.09 -3.70 11.38
N VAL A 203 11.79 -4.98 11.29
CA VAL A 203 12.52 -6.05 12.00
C VAL A 203 14.01 -6.12 11.66
N MET A 204 14.40 -5.74 10.44
CA MET A 204 15.81 -5.80 10.01
C MET A 204 16.76 -4.84 10.75
N TYR A 205 16.20 -3.81 11.38
CA TYR A 205 17.01 -2.82 12.13
C TYR A 205 17.14 -3.14 13.62
N HIS A 206 16.28 -4.04 14.13
CA HIS A 206 16.16 -4.29 15.57
C HIS A 206 16.45 -5.72 15.98
N LEU A 207 16.39 -6.68 15.05
CA LEU A 207 16.50 -8.10 15.36
C LEU A 207 17.63 -8.78 14.59
N GLU A 208 18.25 -9.77 15.22
CA GLU A 208 19.12 -10.72 14.52
C GLU A 208 18.32 -11.45 13.43
N GLU A 209 18.97 -11.76 12.31
CA GLU A 209 18.37 -12.34 11.10
C GLU A 209 17.45 -13.55 11.40
N LYS A 210 17.89 -14.45 12.29
CA LYS A 210 17.12 -15.64 12.68
C LYS A 210 15.74 -15.36 13.29
N TYR A 211 15.52 -14.14 13.82
CA TYR A 211 14.25 -13.73 14.43
C TYR A 211 13.38 -12.84 13.52
N GLN A 212 13.92 -12.36 12.41
CA GLN A 212 13.20 -11.40 11.55
C GLN A 212 11.93 -12.00 10.96
N ASN A 213 12.06 -13.08 10.20
CA ASN A 213 10.92 -13.74 9.55
C ASN A 213 9.90 -14.29 10.57
N PRO A 214 10.29 -15.01 11.64
CA PRO A 214 9.34 -15.42 12.67
C PRO A 214 8.59 -14.25 13.32
N THR A 215 9.24 -13.11 13.52
CA THR A 215 8.57 -11.94 14.07
C THR A 215 7.55 -11.37 13.10
N VAL A 216 7.90 -11.21 11.82
CA VAL A 216 6.95 -10.74 10.80
C VAL A 216 5.76 -11.68 10.69
N ALA A 217 6.00 -13.00 10.65
CA ALA A 217 4.93 -14.01 10.60
C ALA A 217 3.98 -13.90 11.80
N MET A 218 4.54 -13.79 13.00
CA MET A 218 3.74 -13.66 14.24
C MET A 218 2.87 -12.39 14.21
N TRP A 219 3.43 -11.24 13.86
CA TRP A 219 2.69 -9.98 13.85
C TRP A 219 1.64 -9.94 12.73
N ALA A 220 1.93 -10.48 11.54
CA ALA A 220 0.96 -10.61 10.47
C ALA A 220 -0.21 -11.52 10.86
N ALA A 221 0.08 -12.65 11.53
CA ALA A 221 -0.95 -13.53 12.06
C ALA A 221 -1.82 -12.82 13.12
N MET A 222 -1.23 -12.03 14.02
CA MET A 222 -1.96 -11.23 15.02
C MET A 222 -2.87 -10.20 14.38
N GLU A 223 -2.43 -9.51 13.31
CA GLU A 223 -3.28 -8.60 12.55
C GLU A 223 -4.48 -9.32 11.93
N CYS A 224 -4.22 -10.43 11.24
CA CYS A 224 -5.28 -11.24 10.64
C CYS A 224 -6.27 -11.74 11.68
N ALA A 225 -5.78 -12.23 12.84
CA ALA A 225 -6.63 -12.67 13.95
C ALA A 225 -7.47 -11.51 14.50
N SER A 226 -6.90 -10.31 14.63
CA SER A 226 -7.62 -9.13 15.10
C SER A 226 -8.76 -8.74 14.14
N LEU A 227 -8.53 -8.78 12.85
CA LEU A 227 -9.56 -8.50 11.83
C LEU A 227 -10.62 -9.61 11.79
N SER A 228 -10.23 -10.86 12.05
CA SER A 228 -11.17 -11.99 12.13
C SER A 228 -12.19 -11.86 13.27
N LEU A 229 -11.94 -11.04 14.29
CA LEU A 229 -12.95 -10.73 15.32
C LEU A 229 -14.20 -10.05 14.74
N LEU A 230 -14.06 -9.35 13.61
CA LEU A 230 -15.16 -8.66 12.94
C LEU A 230 -15.82 -9.53 11.86
N ALA A 231 -15.12 -10.53 11.35
CA ALA A 231 -15.61 -11.49 10.35
C ALA A 231 -14.94 -12.85 10.57
N PRO A 232 -15.44 -13.67 11.53
CA PRO A 232 -14.78 -14.92 11.93
C PRO A 232 -14.61 -15.94 10.80
N ASP A 233 -15.55 -15.94 9.86
CA ASP A 233 -15.56 -16.88 8.72
C ASP A 233 -14.80 -16.37 7.50
N ALA A 234 -14.23 -15.17 7.56
CA ALA A 234 -13.47 -14.60 6.43
C ALA A 234 -12.27 -15.48 6.08
N SER A 235 -12.09 -15.80 4.80
CA SER A 235 -10.88 -16.43 4.30
C SER A 235 -9.69 -15.46 4.43
N ILE A 236 -8.47 -15.98 4.55
CA ILE A 236 -7.27 -15.16 4.69
C ILE A 236 -6.37 -15.39 3.49
N ALA A 237 -6.11 -14.33 2.74
CA ALA A 237 -5.16 -14.33 1.64
C ALA A 237 -3.87 -13.59 2.05
N LEU A 238 -2.74 -14.12 1.62
CA LEU A 238 -1.45 -13.49 1.81
C LEU A 238 -0.94 -12.95 0.48
N ALA A 239 -0.33 -11.80 0.52
CA ALA A 239 0.29 -11.13 -0.62
C ALA A 239 1.66 -10.55 -0.19
N GLY A 240 2.40 -10.02 -1.16
CA GLY A 240 3.70 -9.42 -0.88
C GLY A 240 4.87 -10.37 -1.08
N SER A 241 6.07 -9.81 -0.99
CA SER A 241 7.30 -10.56 -1.32
C SER A 241 7.65 -11.65 -0.32
N LEU A 242 7.18 -11.55 0.93
CA LEU A 242 7.44 -12.54 1.98
C LEU A 242 6.30 -13.56 2.14
N ALA A 243 5.13 -13.33 1.55
CA ALA A 243 3.99 -14.21 1.70
C ALA A 243 4.31 -15.69 1.38
N PRO A 244 4.99 -16.04 0.28
CA PRO A 244 5.27 -17.44 -0.02
C PRO A 244 6.16 -18.14 1.04
N GLU A 245 7.06 -17.39 1.67
CA GLU A 245 8.00 -17.92 2.66
C GLU A 245 7.33 -18.08 4.03
N LEU A 246 6.41 -17.18 4.39
CA LEU A 246 5.81 -17.10 5.72
C LEU A 246 4.44 -17.78 5.82
N ALA A 247 3.84 -18.21 4.71
CA ALA A 247 2.48 -18.74 4.67
C ALA A 247 2.26 -19.93 5.60
N GLU A 248 3.18 -20.89 5.65
CA GLU A 248 3.06 -22.07 6.49
C GLU A 248 3.07 -21.70 7.98
N GLU A 249 3.98 -20.82 8.40
CA GLU A 249 4.09 -20.37 9.79
C GLU A 249 2.87 -19.54 10.20
N ILE A 250 2.41 -18.63 9.35
CA ILE A 250 1.19 -17.84 9.59
C ILE A 250 -0.04 -18.74 9.72
N SER A 251 -0.18 -19.72 8.83
CA SER A 251 -1.27 -20.70 8.88
C SER A 251 -1.27 -21.50 10.19
N ALA A 252 -0.08 -21.94 10.62
CA ALA A 252 0.08 -22.66 11.89
C ALA A 252 -0.29 -21.80 13.11
N LEU A 253 0.16 -20.53 13.15
CA LEU A 253 -0.16 -19.60 14.21
C LEU A 253 -1.67 -19.29 14.29
N LEU A 254 -2.31 -19.13 13.14
CA LEU A 254 -3.75 -18.86 13.04
C LEU A 254 -4.62 -20.11 13.28
N GLN A 255 -4.05 -21.30 13.22
CA GLN A 255 -4.77 -22.59 13.19
C GLN A 255 -5.86 -22.60 12.09
N LYS A 256 -5.59 -21.92 10.98
CA LYS A 256 -6.50 -21.71 9.87
C LYS A 256 -5.68 -21.67 8.56
N PRO A 257 -6.15 -22.31 7.48
CA PRO A 257 -5.47 -22.22 6.19
C PRO A 257 -5.42 -20.78 5.68
N VAL A 258 -4.30 -20.42 5.09
CA VAL A 258 -4.12 -19.17 4.33
C VAL A 258 -3.92 -19.51 2.86
N ILE A 259 -4.22 -18.57 1.98
CA ILE A 259 -4.20 -18.72 0.51
C ILE A 259 -3.19 -17.74 -0.07
#